data_12b7fba135a9ba3c0155ea25bf2595ad
#
_entry.id   12b7fba135a9ba3c0155ea25bf2595ad
#
_cell.length_a   1.000
_cell.length_b   1.000
_cell.length_c   1.000
_cell.angle_alpha   90.00
_cell.angle_beta   90.00
_cell.angle_gamma   90.00
#
_symmetry.space_group_name_H-M   'P 1'
#
loop_
_entity.id
_entity.type
_entity.pdbx_description
1 polymer ?
#
loop_
_entity_poly.entity_id
_entity_poly.type
_entity_poly.pdbx_seq_one_letter_code
_entity_poly.pdbx_strand_id
1 'polypeptide(L)' 'MTINVRFFASLRERIGVARTEIQADLVNDGRDVWLAVSHQPLEEEMLVAVNRNYASLDHTVADGDEVAFFPPVTGG' A
#
# COMPACT_ATOMS: atom_id res chain seq x y z
N MET A 1 4.83 -3.39 -16.73
CA MET A 1 5.33 -3.90 -15.46
C MET A 1 4.81 -3.07 -14.33
N THR A 2 3.83 -3.63 -13.66
CA THR A 2 3.04 -2.88 -12.69
C THR A 2 2.95 -3.63 -11.37
N ILE A 3 2.72 -2.83 -10.32
CA ILE A 3 2.34 -3.32 -9.01
C ILE A 3 0.88 -2.93 -8.82
N ASN A 4 0.07 -3.90 -8.41
CA ASN A 4 -1.33 -3.67 -8.12
C ASN A 4 -1.48 -3.22 -6.68
N VAL A 5 -2.17 -2.11 -6.46
CA VAL A 5 -2.33 -1.51 -5.13
C VAL A 5 -3.79 -1.51 -4.75
N ARG A 6 -4.08 -1.92 -3.53
CA ARG A 6 -5.45 -1.96 -3.00
C ARG A 6 -5.53 -1.19 -1.69
N PHE A 7 -6.66 -0.53 -1.50
CA PHE A 7 -6.95 0.20 -0.28
C PHE A 7 -8.20 -0.37 0.37
N PHE A 8 -8.16 -0.56 1.67
CA PHE A 8 -9.26 -1.16 2.42
C PHE A 8 -9.79 -0.22 3.48
N ALA A 9 -11.06 -0.43 3.84
CA ALA A 9 -11.75 0.24 4.93
C ALA A 9 -11.66 1.77 4.79
N SER A 10 -11.31 2.48 5.84
CA SER A 10 -11.29 3.94 5.82
C SER A 10 -10.24 4.51 4.86
N LEU A 11 -9.20 3.76 4.54
CA LEU A 11 -8.21 4.22 3.55
C LEU A 11 -8.83 4.32 2.17
N ARG A 12 -9.69 3.39 1.82
CA ARG A 12 -10.41 3.44 0.54
C ARG A 12 -11.24 4.71 0.42
N GLU A 13 -11.88 5.11 1.51
CA GLU A 13 -12.67 6.34 1.53
C GLU A 13 -11.80 7.58 1.45
N ARG A 14 -10.68 7.60 2.16
CA ARG A 14 -9.76 8.74 2.18
C ARG A 14 -9.10 8.96 0.82
N ILE A 15 -8.66 7.90 0.17
CA ILE A 15 -7.97 7.98 -1.11
C ILE A 15 -8.97 8.18 -2.25
N GLY A 16 -10.18 7.63 -2.10
CA GLY A 16 -11.23 7.77 -3.09
C GLY A 16 -11.30 6.66 -4.14
N VAL A 17 -10.41 5.67 -4.05
CA VAL A 17 -10.44 4.52 -4.96
C VAL A 17 -10.18 3.25 -4.17
N ALA A 18 -10.69 2.13 -4.67
CA ALA A 18 -10.48 0.83 -4.03
C ALA A 18 -9.17 0.19 -4.48
N ARG A 19 -8.71 0.50 -5.68
CA ARG A 19 -7.48 -0.06 -6.23
C ARG A 19 -6.88 0.86 -7.28
N THR A 20 -5.58 0.73 -7.48
CA THR A 20 -4.86 1.44 -8.52
C THR A 20 -3.63 0.62 -8.91
N GLU A 21 -2.84 1.15 -9.80
CA GLU A 21 -1.61 0.52 -10.24
C GLU A 21 -0.49 1.53 -10.24
N ILE A 22 0.74 1.06 -10.05
CA ILE A 22 1.92 1.89 -10.20
C ILE A 22 3.00 1.10 -10.93
N GLN A 23 3.83 1.80 -11.68
CA GLN A 23 4.95 1.19 -12.38
C GLN A 23 5.95 0.64 -11.38
N ALA A 24 6.34 -0.61 -11.57
CA ALA A 24 7.21 -1.28 -10.61
C ALA A 24 8.59 -0.63 -10.51
N ASP A 25 9.08 -0.04 -11.58
CA ASP A 25 10.39 0.60 -11.60
C ASP A 25 10.44 1.96 -10.88
N LEU A 26 9.29 2.48 -10.46
CA LEU A 26 9.23 3.75 -9.73
C LEU A 26 9.31 3.59 -8.21
N VAL A 27 9.25 2.36 -7.73
CA VAL A 27 9.16 2.09 -6.29
C VAL A 27 10.06 0.93 -5.91
N ASN A 28 10.53 0.91 -4.66
CA ASN A 28 11.36 -0.16 -4.14
C ASN A 28 10.66 -0.96 -3.04
N ASP A 29 9.84 -0.31 -2.24
CA ASP A 29 9.19 -0.95 -1.08
C ASP A 29 7.78 -0.42 -0.88
N GLY A 30 7.11 -0.93 0.14
CA GLY A 30 5.74 -0.53 0.45
C GLY A 30 5.60 0.95 0.77
N ARG A 31 6.60 1.53 1.42
CA ARG A 31 6.60 2.96 1.74
C ARG A 31 6.57 3.79 0.47
N ASP A 32 7.41 3.44 -0.50
CA ASP A 32 7.45 4.14 -1.78
C ASP A 32 6.11 4.03 -2.49
N VAL A 33 5.50 2.86 -2.46
CA VAL A 33 4.20 2.64 -3.09
C VAL A 33 3.15 3.57 -2.46
N TRP A 34 3.08 3.61 -1.13
CA TRP A 34 2.12 4.47 -0.44
C TRP A 34 2.29 5.94 -0.83
N LEU A 35 3.51 6.44 -0.77
CA LEU A 35 3.78 7.84 -1.08
C LEU A 35 3.43 8.19 -2.52
N ALA A 36 3.69 7.27 -3.44
CA ALA A 36 3.43 7.50 -4.86
C ALA A 36 1.95 7.50 -5.21
N VAL A 37 1.16 6.62 -4.58
CA VAL A 37 -0.25 6.46 -4.96
C VAL A 37 -1.21 7.29 -4.12
N SER A 38 -0.86 7.59 -2.88
CA SER A 38 -1.77 8.33 -1.99
C SER A 38 -1.53 9.83 -1.99
N HIS A 39 -0.32 10.26 -2.25
CA HIS A 39 0.11 11.66 -2.11
C HIS A 39 -0.14 12.18 -0.69
N GLN A 40 -0.10 11.30 0.30
CA GLN A 40 -0.37 11.62 1.70
C GLN A 40 0.79 11.15 2.57
N PRO A 41 0.95 11.77 3.75
CA PRO A 41 1.99 11.34 4.69
C PRO A 41 1.80 9.89 5.09
N LEU A 42 2.90 9.23 5.36
CA LEU A 42 2.89 7.86 5.85
C LEU A 42 2.47 7.82 7.30
N GLU A 43 1.58 6.90 7.63
CA GLU A 43 1.19 6.64 9.00
C GLU A 43 1.89 5.38 9.48
N GLU A 44 2.64 5.49 10.58
CA GLU A 44 3.46 4.38 11.07
C GLU A 44 2.64 3.16 11.50
N GLU A 45 1.42 3.40 11.95
CA GLU A 45 0.55 2.33 12.43
C GLU A 45 -0.21 1.62 11.32
N MET A 46 -0.03 2.07 10.10
CA MET A 46 -0.71 1.50 8.96
C MET A 46 -0.19 0.09 8.68
N LEU A 47 -1.11 -0.81 8.32
CA LEU A 47 -0.75 -2.17 7.96
C LEU A 47 -0.60 -2.29 6.46
N VAL A 48 0.34 -3.12 6.04
CA VAL A 48 0.54 -3.41 4.63
C VAL A 48 0.64 -4.92 4.44
N ALA A 49 0.10 -5.41 3.34
CA ALA A 49 0.24 -6.80 2.96
C ALA A 49 0.77 -6.87 1.54
N VAL A 50 1.75 -7.72 1.31
CA VAL A 50 2.32 -7.97 -0.01
C VAL A 50 1.94 -9.40 -0.39
N ASN A 51 1.20 -9.52 -1.50
CA ASN A 51 0.72 -10.82 -1.97
C ASN A 51 -0.05 -11.56 -0.86
N ARG A 52 -0.89 -10.82 -0.13
CA ARG A 52 -1.77 -11.33 0.93
C ARG A 52 -1.05 -11.77 2.21
N ASN A 53 0.22 -11.40 2.35
CA ASN A 53 0.97 -11.67 3.57
C ASN A 53 1.34 -10.35 4.22
N TYR A 54 1.06 -10.20 5.49
CA TYR A 54 1.46 -8.99 6.21
C TYR A 54 2.96 -8.81 6.15
N ALA A 55 3.37 -7.59 5.91
CA ALA A 55 4.79 -7.24 5.78
C ALA A 55 5.03 -5.87 6.38
N SER A 56 6.30 -5.52 6.54
CA SER A 56 6.65 -4.17 6.95
C SER A 56 6.63 -3.23 5.74
N LEU A 57 6.56 -1.93 6.01
CA LEU A 57 6.62 -0.93 4.94
C LEU A 57 7.96 -0.94 4.21
N ASP A 58 8.99 -1.49 4.84
CA ASP A 58 10.32 -1.61 4.23
C ASP A 58 10.48 -2.84 3.36
N HIS A 59 9.47 -3.70 3.32
CA HIS A 59 9.52 -4.92 2.54
C HIS A 59 9.63 -4.58 1.05
N THR A 60 10.60 -5.17 0.37
CA THR A 60 10.83 -4.94 -1.06
C THR A 60 9.66 -5.45 -1.88
N VAL A 61 9.24 -4.64 -2.83
CA VAL A 61 8.17 -5.02 -3.77
C VAL A 61 8.75 -5.14 -5.18
N ALA A 62 8.10 -5.94 -6.00
CA ALA A 62 8.57 -6.23 -7.35
C ALA A 62 7.40 -6.28 -8.32
N ASP A 63 7.73 -6.27 -9.61
CA ASP A 63 6.76 -6.39 -10.68
C ASP A 63 5.82 -7.57 -10.45
N GLY A 64 4.53 -7.32 -10.62
CA GLY A 64 3.51 -8.35 -10.43
C GLY A 64 2.98 -8.48 -9.01
N ASP A 65 3.61 -7.82 -8.05
CA ASP A 65 3.15 -7.91 -6.67
C ASP A 65 1.82 -7.17 -6.47
N GLU A 66 1.05 -7.66 -5.51
CA GLU A 66 -0.14 -6.97 -5.02
C GLU A 66 0.21 -6.38 -3.65
N VAL A 67 0.04 -5.08 -3.50
CA VAL A 67 0.32 -4.38 -2.24
C VAL A 67 -1.00 -3.82 -1.72
N ALA A 68 -1.40 -4.24 -0.55
CA ALA A 68 -2.65 -3.80 0.07
C ALA A 68 -2.36 -2.99 1.33
N PHE A 69 -3.08 -1.90 1.48
CA PHE A 69 -2.95 -1.02 2.64
C PHE A 69 -4.22 -1.06 3.48
N PHE A 70 -4.04 -1.14 4.79
CA PHE A 70 -5.12 -1.18 5.76
C PHE A 70 -4.91 -0.08 6.79
N PRO A 71 -6.00 0.51 7.33
CA PRO A 71 -5.84 1.47 8.42
C PRO A 71 -5.33 0.77 9.67
N PRO A 72 -4.76 1.53 10.60
CA PRO A 72 -4.35 0.93 11.87
C PRO A 72 -5.55 0.28 12.56
N VAL A 73 -5.30 -0.88 13.16
CA VAL A 73 -6.31 -1.54 13.98
C VAL A 73 -6.24 -0.91 15.36
N THR A 74 -7.16 0.00 15.64
CA THR A 74 -7.27 0.52 16.99
C THR A 74 -8.00 -0.53 17.80
N GLY A 75 -7.31 -1.15 18.71
CA GLY A 75 -7.91 -2.08 19.62
C GLY A 75 -9.04 -1.36 20.34
N GLY A 76 -10.22 -1.72 19.94
CA GLY A 76 -11.42 -1.10 20.48
C GLY A 76 -11.74 -1.58 21.83
#